data_2eb2517df5561b88692afed6fed0e20e
#
_entry.id   2eb2517df5561b88692afed6fed0e20e
#
_cell.length_a   1.000
_cell.length_b   1.000
_cell.length_c   1.000
_cell.angle_alpha   90.00
_cell.angle_beta   90.00
_cell.angle_gamma   90.00
#
_symmetry.space_group_name_H-M   'P 1'
#
loop_
_entity.id
_entity.type
_entity.pdbx_description
1 polymer ?
#
loop_
_entity_poly.entity_id
_entity_poly.type
_entity_poly.pdbx_seq_one_letter_code
_entity_poly.pdbx_strand_id
1 'polypeptide(L)'
;GWSMKQPILHVVVTPPWWKTGWFYVGLYILLGAVAYSIVYYFYRKKKAKQKREIMRLKNKMYEEKINFLTNISHELRTPLTLICAPLKRIINQESDKQDVEKLLVPIYKQAYQMKNIIDMVLDVRKLEEGKDMLHILPHPLNEWVRSVGDKFINEFHVKGIRLEYELDEQIKEVPFDQNKCEFVLSNFLMNALKFSESGTTTTLITTLSQEKDWVRISVRDEGMGLNMVDTDSLFSSFYQGGHEKGGSGIGLSYAKSLITHHKGRVGASNAAGKGAIFYFELPLFTDTCGQLEPASVEAAT
;
A
#
# COMPACT_ATOMS: atom_id res chain seq x y z
N GLY A 1 -108.22 48.93 -0.35
CA GLY A 1 -106.92 48.57 -0.95
C GLY A 1 -106.12 47.71 0.00
N TRP A 2 -106.04 46.44 -0.25
CA TRP A 2 -105.19 45.50 0.48
C TRP A 2 -103.80 45.47 -0.09
N SER A 3 -102.79 46.01 0.61
CA SER A 3 -101.39 45.86 0.20
C SER A 3 -100.85 44.54 0.73
N MET A 4 -100.75 43.54 -0.13
CA MET A 4 -100.01 42.30 0.20
C MET A 4 -98.52 42.61 0.23
N LYS A 5 -97.95 42.73 1.42
CA LYS A 5 -96.51 42.64 1.60
C LYS A 5 -96.11 41.17 1.41
N GLN A 6 -95.44 40.85 0.28
CA GLN A 6 -94.86 39.51 0.07
C GLN A 6 -93.66 39.34 1.05
N PRO A 7 -93.58 38.31 1.82
CA PRO A 7 -92.42 38.02 2.66
C PRO A 7 -91.27 37.65 1.76
N ILE A 8 -90.20 38.46 1.78
CA ILE A 8 -88.91 38.15 1.06
C ILE A 8 -88.13 37.20 2.01
N LEU A 9 -88.05 35.94 1.66
CA LEU A 9 -87.22 34.94 2.36
C LEU A 9 -85.76 35.12 1.93
N HIS A 10 -84.87 35.69 2.78
CA HIS A 10 -83.44 35.74 2.57
C HIS A 10 -82.83 34.41 2.98
N VAL A 11 -82.55 33.52 2.00
CA VAL A 11 -81.76 32.31 2.18
C VAL A 11 -80.30 32.65 2.16
N VAL A 12 -79.62 32.73 3.29
CA VAL A 12 -78.17 32.89 3.41
C VAL A 12 -77.53 31.50 3.32
N VAL A 13 -76.97 31.16 2.14
CA VAL A 13 -76.21 29.94 1.95
C VAL A 13 -74.79 30.18 2.44
N THR A 14 -74.48 29.75 3.65
CA THR A 14 -73.09 29.77 4.16
C THR A 14 -72.23 28.73 3.41
N PRO A 15 -71.08 29.10 2.86
CA PRO A 15 -70.22 28.15 2.19
C PRO A 15 -69.72 27.08 3.22
N PRO A 16 -69.61 25.82 2.80
CA PRO A 16 -69.11 24.76 3.67
C PRO A 16 -67.72 25.11 4.19
N TRP A 17 -67.38 24.71 5.43
CA TRP A 17 -66.13 25.05 6.15
C TRP A 17 -64.84 24.75 5.37
N TRP A 18 -64.84 23.72 4.49
CA TRP A 18 -63.71 23.38 3.61
C TRP A 18 -63.47 24.34 2.45
N LYS A 19 -64.40 25.32 2.22
CA LYS A 19 -64.23 26.40 1.23
C LYS A 19 -63.78 27.73 1.88
N THR A 20 -63.51 27.70 3.19
CA THR A 20 -63.03 28.92 3.90
C THR A 20 -61.51 29.09 3.69
N GLY A 21 -61.04 30.32 3.62
CA GLY A 21 -59.61 30.62 3.45
C GLY A 21 -58.71 30.02 4.51
N TRP A 22 -59.21 29.96 5.75
CA TRP A 22 -58.49 29.34 6.87
C TRP A 22 -58.26 27.83 6.70
N PHE A 23 -59.15 27.12 6.06
CA PHE A 23 -58.96 25.70 5.75
C PHE A 23 -57.80 25.47 4.82
N TYR A 24 -57.64 26.26 3.74
CA TYR A 24 -56.55 26.17 2.81
C TYR A 24 -55.20 26.52 3.46
N VAL A 25 -55.17 27.54 4.34
CA VAL A 25 -53.95 27.88 5.11
C VAL A 25 -53.54 26.71 5.99
N GLY A 26 -54.48 26.11 6.73
CA GLY A 26 -54.21 24.93 7.53
C GLY A 26 -53.71 23.73 6.71
N LEU A 27 -54.32 23.51 5.54
CA LEU A 27 -53.90 22.43 4.62
C LEU A 27 -52.48 22.64 4.07
N TYR A 28 -52.12 23.87 3.70
CA TYR A 28 -50.75 24.17 3.23
C TYR A 28 -49.71 24.02 4.34
N ILE A 29 -50.02 24.42 5.58
CA ILE A 29 -49.15 24.20 6.75
C ILE A 29 -48.93 22.71 6.97
N LEU A 30 -50.02 21.90 6.91
CA LEU A 30 -49.95 20.46 7.09
C LEU A 30 -49.09 19.81 6.00
N LEU A 31 -49.29 20.16 4.73
CA LEU A 31 -48.49 19.66 3.60
C LEU A 31 -47.02 20.05 3.73
N GLY A 32 -46.75 21.28 4.15
CA GLY A 32 -45.39 21.76 4.43
C GLY A 32 -44.71 20.97 5.56
N ALA A 33 -45.43 20.69 6.66
CA ALA A 33 -44.93 19.90 7.76
C ALA A 33 -44.62 18.44 7.34
N VAL A 34 -45.50 17.85 6.54
CA VAL A 34 -45.29 16.50 6.00
C VAL A 34 -44.05 16.47 5.07
N ALA A 35 -43.96 17.42 4.12
CA ALA A 35 -42.82 17.54 3.23
C ALA A 35 -41.51 17.73 4.01
N TYR A 36 -41.49 18.63 5.01
CA TYR A 36 -40.35 18.83 5.89
C TYR A 36 -39.94 17.54 6.64
N SER A 37 -40.93 16.82 7.18
CA SER A 37 -40.70 15.56 7.90
C SER A 37 -40.06 14.50 7.00
N ILE A 38 -40.55 14.41 5.75
CA ILE A 38 -39.96 13.47 4.74
C ILE A 38 -38.53 13.84 4.44
N VAL A 39 -38.27 15.11 4.12
CA VAL A 39 -36.89 15.59 3.81
C VAL A 39 -35.96 15.37 5.02
N TYR A 40 -36.40 15.70 6.20
CA TYR A 40 -35.67 15.50 7.46
C TYR A 40 -35.38 14.03 7.73
N TYR A 41 -36.32 13.12 7.46
CA TYR A 41 -36.12 11.67 7.56
C TYR A 41 -35.05 11.18 6.63
N PHE A 42 -35.10 11.57 5.34
CA PHE A 42 -34.08 11.18 4.36
C PHE A 42 -32.69 11.76 4.70
N TYR A 43 -32.64 13.00 5.15
CA TYR A 43 -31.41 13.63 5.60
C TYR A 43 -30.76 12.86 6.76
N ARG A 44 -31.56 12.53 7.80
CA ARG A 44 -31.07 11.72 8.93
C ARG A 44 -30.61 10.34 8.50
N LYS A 45 -31.33 9.68 7.61
CA LYS A 45 -30.97 8.35 7.07
C LYS A 45 -29.65 8.41 6.31
N LYS A 46 -29.46 9.44 5.47
CA LYS A 46 -28.20 9.65 4.72
C LYS A 46 -27.02 9.88 5.68
N LYS A 47 -27.18 10.74 6.66
CA LYS A 47 -26.16 11.04 7.68
C LYS A 47 -25.80 9.82 8.52
N ALA A 48 -26.79 9.01 8.90
CA ALA A 48 -26.57 7.76 9.64
C ALA A 48 -25.82 6.72 8.79
N LYS A 49 -26.11 6.62 7.48
CA LYS A 49 -25.39 5.74 6.55
C LYS A 49 -23.92 6.16 6.43
N GLN A 50 -23.66 7.44 6.22
CA GLN A 50 -22.29 7.97 6.15
C GLN A 50 -21.50 7.71 7.45
N LYS A 51 -22.12 7.95 8.61
CA LYS A 51 -21.49 7.69 9.91
C LYS A 51 -21.13 6.20 10.08
N ARG A 52 -22.02 5.28 9.65
CA ARG A 52 -21.76 3.85 9.70
C ARG A 52 -20.60 3.43 8.78
N GLU A 53 -20.53 4.03 7.59
CA GLU A 53 -19.47 3.76 6.62
C GLU A 53 -18.10 4.23 7.13
N ILE A 54 -18.04 5.45 7.69
CA ILE A 54 -16.81 5.96 8.33
C ILE A 54 -16.38 5.06 9.50
N MET A 55 -17.35 4.61 10.32
CA MET A 55 -17.06 3.72 11.45
C MET A 55 -16.53 2.36 10.97
N ARG A 56 -17.13 1.80 9.91
CA ARG A 56 -16.64 0.55 9.29
C ARG A 56 -15.21 0.69 8.77
N LEU A 57 -14.91 1.79 8.08
CA LEU A 57 -13.56 2.06 7.61
C LEU A 57 -12.56 2.19 8.76
N LYS A 58 -12.93 2.93 9.81
CA LYS A 58 -12.09 3.05 11.02
C LYS A 58 -11.84 1.71 11.69
N ASN A 59 -12.88 0.89 11.86
CA ASN A 59 -12.73 -0.43 12.47
C ASN A 59 -11.83 -1.33 11.62
N LYS A 60 -12.00 -1.31 10.28
CA LYS A 60 -11.14 -2.07 9.37
C LYS A 60 -9.68 -1.64 9.50
N MET A 61 -9.40 -0.34 9.49
CA MET A 61 -8.04 0.18 9.72
C MET A 61 -7.48 -0.24 11.10
N TYR A 62 -8.33 -0.29 12.12
CA TYR A 62 -7.91 -0.69 13.46
C TYR A 62 -7.57 -2.19 13.54
N GLU A 63 -8.37 -3.03 12.89
CA GLU A 63 -8.11 -4.47 12.74
C GLU A 63 -6.82 -4.74 11.97
N GLU A 64 -6.62 -4.04 10.85
CA GLU A 64 -5.37 -4.11 10.07
C GLU A 64 -4.16 -3.72 10.92
N LYS A 65 -4.26 -2.67 11.74
CA LYS A 65 -3.19 -2.22 12.64
C LYS A 65 -2.89 -3.23 13.74
N ILE A 66 -3.92 -3.84 14.34
CA ILE A 66 -3.73 -4.89 15.35
C ILE A 66 -3.08 -6.13 14.73
N ASN A 67 -3.55 -6.57 13.57
CA ASN A 67 -2.97 -7.69 12.84
C ASN A 67 -1.51 -7.41 12.47
N PHE A 68 -1.18 -6.20 12.05
CA PHE A 68 0.19 -5.74 11.81
C PHE A 68 1.09 -5.93 13.05
N LEU A 69 0.67 -5.41 14.22
CA LEU A 69 1.44 -5.54 15.46
C LEU A 69 1.60 -7.00 15.93
N THR A 70 0.53 -7.78 15.80
CA THR A 70 0.54 -9.20 16.16
C THR A 70 1.54 -9.99 15.30
N ASN A 71 1.52 -9.75 14.00
CA ASN A 71 2.41 -10.44 13.06
C ASN A 71 3.87 -10.02 13.24
N ILE A 72 4.16 -8.73 13.46
CA ILE A 72 5.52 -8.28 13.82
C ILE A 72 6.01 -9.02 15.06
N SER A 73 5.16 -9.15 16.09
CA SER A 73 5.52 -9.85 17.32
C SER A 73 5.89 -11.31 17.05
N HIS A 74 5.18 -11.99 16.14
CA HIS A 74 5.50 -13.34 15.70
C HIS A 74 6.81 -13.40 14.91
N GLU A 75 7.01 -12.49 13.96
CA GLU A 75 8.20 -12.40 13.12
C GLU A 75 9.47 -12.05 13.92
N LEU A 76 9.34 -11.32 15.01
CA LEU A 76 10.46 -11.04 15.92
C LEU A 76 10.73 -12.22 16.88
N ARG A 77 9.72 -12.98 17.26
CA ARG A 77 9.88 -14.12 18.18
C ARG A 77 10.74 -15.22 17.58
N THR A 78 10.56 -15.53 16.29
CA THR A 78 11.30 -16.60 15.60
C THR A 78 12.81 -16.37 15.60
N PRO A 79 13.36 -15.23 15.08
CA PRO A 79 14.79 -14.98 15.13
C PRO A 79 15.32 -14.87 16.57
N LEU A 80 14.54 -14.31 17.49
CA LEU A 80 14.92 -14.25 18.91
C LEU A 80 15.10 -15.64 19.50
N THR A 81 14.21 -16.57 19.22
CA THR A 81 14.34 -17.98 19.67
C THR A 81 15.58 -18.63 19.05
N LEU A 82 15.86 -18.39 17.76
CA LEU A 82 17.02 -18.90 17.05
C LEU A 82 18.35 -18.27 17.51
N ILE A 83 18.31 -17.13 18.17
CA ILE A 83 19.45 -16.50 18.85
C ILE A 83 19.62 -17.11 20.26
N CYS A 84 18.55 -17.17 21.04
CA CYS A 84 18.61 -17.58 22.45
C CYS A 84 19.03 -19.04 22.62
N ALA A 85 18.60 -19.95 21.74
CA ALA A 85 18.91 -21.38 21.87
C ALA A 85 20.42 -21.68 21.75
N PRO A 86 21.15 -21.22 20.70
CA PRO A 86 22.60 -21.45 20.62
C PRO A 86 23.38 -20.64 21.66
N LEU A 87 22.95 -19.43 22.04
CA LEU A 87 23.58 -18.67 23.11
C LEU A 87 23.53 -19.43 24.45
N LYS A 88 22.39 -20.05 24.78
CA LYS A 88 22.24 -20.85 25.98
C LYS A 88 23.22 -22.03 26.01
N ARG A 89 23.45 -22.67 24.86
CA ARG A 89 24.45 -23.79 24.75
C ARG A 89 25.88 -23.30 24.98
N ILE A 90 26.22 -22.11 24.44
CA ILE A 90 27.55 -21.50 24.65
C ILE A 90 27.75 -21.15 26.12
N ILE A 91 26.76 -20.55 26.79
CA ILE A 91 26.82 -20.11 28.18
C ILE A 91 26.96 -21.33 29.12
N ASN A 92 26.26 -22.44 28.80
CA ASN A 92 26.34 -23.69 29.59
C ASN A 92 27.65 -24.48 29.37
N GLN A 93 28.58 -23.96 28.56
CA GLN A 93 29.84 -24.62 28.20
C GLN A 93 29.66 -26.01 27.55
N GLU A 94 28.54 -26.22 26.86
CA GLU A 94 28.22 -27.45 26.15
C GLU A 94 28.86 -27.50 24.73
N SER A 95 29.73 -26.50 24.38
CA SER A 95 30.32 -26.35 23.05
C SER A 95 31.82 -26.12 23.14
N ASP A 96 32.60 -26.82 22.31
CA ASP A 96 34.03 -26.60 22.14
C ASP A 96 34.30 -25.28 21.43
N LYS A 97 35.52 -24.72 21.52
CA LYS A 97 35.89 -23.45 20.88
C LYS A 97 35.60 -23.39 19.39
N GLN A 98 35.80 -24.48 18.66
CA GLN A 98 35.50 -24.55 17.21
C GLN A 98 33.99 -24.52 16.89
N ASP A 99 33.16 -25.04 17.79
CA ASP A 99 31.70 -25.04 17.65
C ASP A 99 31.10 -23.68 17.98
N VAL A 100 31.74 -22.91 18.87
CA VAL A 100 31.31 -21.52 19.20
C VAL A 100 31.32 -20.63 17.95
N GLU A 101 32.38 -20.69 17.13
CA GLU A 101 32.47 -19.88 15.92
C GLU A 101 31.37 -20.23 14.90
N LYS A 102 31.09 -21.53 14.72
CA LYS A 102 29.98 -22.00 13.86
C LYS A 102 28.60 -21.58 14.36
N LEU A 103 28.43 -21.39 15.67
CA LEU A 103 27.17 -20.95 16.28
C LEU A 103 27.01 -19.41 16.22
N LEU A 104 28.10 -18.63 16.24
CA LEU A 104 28.05 -17.17 16.21
C LEU A 104 27.56 -16.62 14.88
N VAL A 105 27.96 -17.21 13.74
CA VAL A 105 27.53 -16.75 12.42
C VAL A 105 26.01 -16.80 12.23
N PRO A 106 25.31 -17.91 12.54
CA PRO A 106 23.84 -17.94 12.52
C PRO A 106 23.20 -16.92 13.48
N ILE A 107 23.75 -16.76 14.70
CA ILE A 107 23.25 -15.80 15.68
C ILE A 107 23.31 -14.38 15.11
N TYR A 108 24.46 -13.97 14.55
CA TYR A 108 24.64 -12.67 13.92
C TYR A 108 23.66 -12.45 12.79
N LYS A 109 23.47 -13.46 11.92
CA LYS A 109 22.52 -13.41 10.82
C LYS A 109 21.08 -13.18 11.30
N GLN A 110 20.67 -13.87 12.36
CA GLN A 110 19.33 -13.70 12.95
C GLN A 110 19.16 -12.32 13.62
N ALA A 111 20.18 -11.83 14.33
CA ALA A 111 20.16 -10.50 14.93
C ALA A 111 20.07 -9.41 13.86
N TYR A 112 20.81 -9.56 12.76
CA TYR A 112 20.75 -8.64 11.62
C TYR A 112 19.37 -8.65 10.94
N GLN A 113 18.78 -9.83 10.76
CA GLN A 113 17.43 -9.97 10.22
C GLN A 113 16.39 -9.28 11.12
N MET A 114 16.49 -9.43 12.43
CA MET A 114 15.62 -8.78 13.41
C MET A 114 15.76 -7.25 13.35
N LYS A 115 17.00 -6.74 13.25
CA LYS A 115 17.26 -5.32 13.04
C LYS A 115 16.54 -4.79 11.80
N ASN A 116 16.65 -5.50 10.66
CA ASN A 116 16.01 -5.09 9.41
C ASN A 116 14.48 -5.03 9.51
N ILE A 117 13.87 -5.97 10.24
CA ILE A 117 12.42 -5.93 10.50
C ILE A 117 12.04 -4.70 11.33
N ILE A 118 12.81 -4.39 12.37
CA ILE A 118 12.56 -3.21 13.23
C ILE A 118 12.70 -1.92 12.42
N ASP A 119 13.78 -1.78 11.64
CA ASP A 119 14.02 -0.61 10.81
C ASP A 119 12.88 -0.41 9.79
N MET A 120 12.42 -1.50 9.15
CA MET A 120 11.27 -1.48 8.24
C MET A 120 9.98 -1.02 8.92
N VAL A 121 9.70 -1.49 10.13
CA VAL A 121 8.52 -1.09 10.91
C VAL A 121 8.55 0.39 11.27
N LEU A 122 9.73 0.88 11.67
CA LEU A 122 9.92 2.30 11.98
C LEU A 122 9.77 3.19 10.74
N ASP A 123 10.27 2.73 9.60
CA ASP A 123 10.14 3.46 8.34
C ASP A 123 8.69 3.50 7.84
N VAL A 124 7.95 2.37 7.91
CA VAL A 124 6.51 2.35 7.61
C VAL A 124 5.78 3.39 8.47
N ARG A 125 6.08 3.45 9.76
CA ARG A 125 5.45 4.39 10.68
C ARG A 125 5.77 5.85 10.32
N LYS A 126 7.04 6.15 9.99
CA LYS A 126 7.44 7.51 9.55
C LYS A 126 6.72 7.93 8.28
N LEU A 127 6.57 6.99 7.32
CA LEU A 127 5.83 7.23 6.08
C LEU A 127 4.34 7.51 6.36
N GLU A 128 3.67 6.72 7.22
CA GLU A 128 2.27 6.93 7.61
C GLU A 128 2.05 8.28 8.32
N GLU A 129 3.03 8.74 9.12
CA GLU A 129 2.99 10.03 9.80
C GLU A 129 3.36 11.20 8.88
N GLY A 130 3.73 10.95 7.62
CA GLY A 130 4.17 11.98 6.66
C GLY A 130 5.49 12.66 7.07
N LYS A 131 6.28 12.04 7.93
CA LYS A 131 7.53 12.57 8.45
C LYS A 131 8.75 12.16 7.62
N ASP A 132 8.62 11.16 6.77
CA ASP A 132 9.71 10.69 5.91
C ASP A 132 9.62 11.40 4.55
N MET A 133 10.53 12.32 4.30
CA MET A 133 10.64 13.00 3.01
C MET A 133 11.47 12.14 2.07
N LEU A 134 10.91 11.82 0.88
CA LEU A 134 11.66 11.16 -0.17
C LEU A 134 12.74 12.09 -0.73
N HIS A 135 13.95 11.58 -0.87
CA HIS A 135 15.05 12.27 -1.55
C HIS A 135 15.03 11.93 -3.05
N ILE A 136 14.09 12.52 -3.78
CA ILE A 136 13.95 12.27 -5.21
C ILE A 136 14.95 13.12 -5.98
N LEU A 137 15.92 12.46 -6.61
CA LEU A 137 16.94 13.07 -7.46
C LEU A 137 17.02 12.30 -8.79
N PRO A 138 17.41 12.94 -9.91
CA PRO A 138 17.64 12.24 -11.16
C PRO A 138 18.88 11.33 -11.04
N HIS A 139 18.72 10.07 -11.43
CA HIS A 139 19.78 9.07 -11.38
C HIS A 139 19.81 8.24 -12.68
N PRO A 140 20.98 7.78 -13.13
CA PRO A 140 21.12 6.88 -14.26
C PRO A 140 20.53 5.49 -13.91
N LEU A 141 19.29 5.24 -14.36
CA LEU A 141 18.50 4.09 -13.91
C LEU A 141 19.16 2.75 -14.19
N ASN A 142 19.65 2.56 -15.43
CA ASN A 142 20.22 1.27 -15.85
C ASN A 142 21.52 0.93 -15.10
N GLU A 143 22.35 1.93 -14.81
CA GLU A 143 23.56 1.76 -13.99
C GLU A 143 23.19 1.39 -12.56
N TRP A 144 22.18 2.08 -12.00
CA TRP A 144 21.70 1.77 -10.67
C TRP A 144 21.10 0.36 -10.59
N VAL A 145 20.27 -0.06 -11.57
CA VAL A 145 19.70 -1.43 -11.61
C VAL A 145 20.80 -2.47 -11.65
N ARG A 146 21.87 -2.25 -12.46
CA ARG A 146 23.05 -3.14 -12.47
C ARG A 146 23.73 -3.17 -11.13
N SER A 147 24.00 -2.02 -10.52
CA SER A 147 24.70 -1.96 -9.24
C SER A 147 23.95 -2.69 -8.11
N VAL A 148 22.62 -2.66 -8.13
CA VAL A 148 21.80 -3.43 -7.18
C VAL A 148 21.82 -4.92 -7.51
N GLY A 149 21.65 -5.30 -8.79
CA GLY A 149 21.68 -6.70 -9.22
C GLY A 149 23.04 -7.38 -8.94
N ASP A 150 24.13 -6.66 -9.14
CA ASP A 150 25.50 -7.17 -8.94
C ASP A 150 25.78 -7.54 -7.47
N LYS A 151 25.10 -6.92 -6.52
CA LYS A 151 25.16 -7.30 -5.08
C LYS A 151 24.66 -8.72 -4.84
N PHE A 152 23.80 -9.25 -5.73
CA PHE A 152 23.18 -10.57 -5.61
C PHE A 152 23.83 -11.66 -6.48
N ILE A 153 24.81 -11.33 -7.32
CA ILE A 153 25.45 -12.28 -8.26
C ILE A 153 25.95 -13.53 -7.52
N ASN A 154 26.63 -13.35 -6.39
CA ASN A 154 27.18 -14.46 -5.62
C ASN A 154 26.10 -15.40 -5.07
N GLU A 155 25.02 -14.84 -4.53
CA GLU A 155 23.89 -15.61 -3.98
C GLU A 155 23.18 -16.41 -5.08
N PHE A 156 22.95 -15.79 -6.24
CA PHE A 156 22.38 -16.47 -7.41
C PHE A 156 23.31 -17.57 -7.93
N HIS A 157 24.61 -17.29 -8.05
CA HIS A 157 25.60 -18.26 -8.47
C HIS A 157 25.70 -19.48 -7.53
N VAL A 158 25.76 -19.25 -6.23
CA VAL A 158 25.79 -20.33 -5.21
C VAL A 158 24.54 -21.23 -5.31
N LYS A 159 23.38 -20.65 -5.66
CA LYS A 159 22.15 -21.40 -5.86
C LYS A 159 22.05 -22.04 -7.26
N GLY A 160 22.98 -21.77 -8.14
CA GLY A 160 22.98 -22.26 -9.53
C GLY A 160 21.93 -21.59 -10.42
N ILE A 161 21.58 -20.35 -10.15
CA ILE A 161 20.64 -19.54 -10.93
C ILE A 161 21.44 -18.49 -11.70
N ARG A 162 21.10 -18.27 -12.97
CA ARG A 162 21.71 -17.21 -13.78
C ARG A 162 20.98 -15.89 -13.56
N LEU A 163 21.73 -14.81 -13.39
CA LEU A 163 21.19 -13.45 -13.35
C LEU A 163 21.51 -12.75 -14.68
N GLU A 164 20.48 -12.29 -15.39
CA GLU A 164 20.57 -11.64 -16.69
C GLU A 164 19.96 -10.25 -16.65
N TYR A 165 20.36 -9.39 -17.62
CA TYR A 165 19.92 -8.00 -17.70
C TYR A 165 19.37 -7.70 -19.10
N GLU A 166 18.12 -7.27 -19.19
CA GLU A 166 17.44 -6.77 -20.40
C GLU A 166 17.08 -5.29 -20.16
N LEU A 167 18.03 -4.38 -20.34
CA LEU A 167 17.89 -2.97 -20.00
C LEU A 167 17.70 -2.12 -21.25
N ASP A 168 16.61 -1.33 -21.30
CA ASP A 168 16.31 -0.42 -22.39
C ASP A 168 17.29 0.77 -22.41
N GLU A 169 18.14 0.85 -23.43
CA GLU A 169 19.16 1.89 -23.56
C GLU A 169 18.59 3.31 -23.80
N GLN A 170 17.31 3.42 -24.13
CA GLN A 170 16.64 4.71 -24.27
C GLN A 170 16.38 5.39 -22.92
N ILE A 171 16.37 4.63 -21.83
CA ILE A 171 16.19 5.13 -20.47
C ILE A 171 17.53 5.66 -19.97
N LYS A 172 17.58 6.96 -19.68
CA LYS A 172 18.79 7.62 -19.15
C LYS A 172 18.64 7.91 -17.66
N GLU A 173 18.19 9.10 -17.34
CA GLU A 173 17.99 9.54 -15.96
C GLU A 173 16.51 9.50 -15.59
N VAL A 174 16.23 9.01 -14.38
CA VAL A 174 14.89 8.92 -13.80
C VAL A 174 14.92 9.54 -12.40
N PRO A 175 13.95 10.36 -12.04
CA PRO A 175 13.89 10.94 -10.70
C PRO A 175 13.31 9.93 -9.69
N PHE A 176 14.10 9.49 -8.72
CA PHE A 176 13.67 8.62 -7.63
C PHE A 176 14.62 8.67 -6.43
N ASP A 177 14.17 8.13 -5.30
CA ASP A 177 15.01 7.90 -4.12
C ASP A 177 15.71 6.55 -4.24
N GLN A 178 17.04 6.57 -4.48
CA GLN A 178 17.84 5.37 -4.69
C GLN A 178 17.74 4.38 -3.53
N ASN A 179 17.80 4.85 -2.29
CA ASN A 179 17.82 3.98 -1.12
C ASN A 179 16.49 3.26 -0.92
N LYS A 180 15.38 3.98 -1.09
CA LYS A 180 14.04 3.43 -0.97
C LYS A 180 13.72 2.46 -2.10
N CYS A 181 14.08 2.80 -3.34
CA CYS A 181 13.91 1.91 -4.49
C CYS A 181 14.86 0.69 -4.45
N GLU A 182 16.08 0.83 -3.89
CA GLU A 182 16.97 -0.32 -3.68
C GLU A 182 16.34 -1.37 -2.78
N PHE A 183 15.64 -0.96 -1.73
CA PHE A 183 14.89 -1.89 -0.89
C PHE A 183 13.84 -2.67 -1.72
N VAL A 184 13.09 -1.97 -2.59
CA VAL A 184 12.05 -2.60 -3.42
C VAL A 184 12.64 -3.63 -4.36
N LEU A 185 13.69 -3.24 -5.11
CA LEU A 185 14.35 -4.11 -6.09
C LEU A 185 15.01 -5.31 -5.41
N SER A 186 15.69 -5.08 -4.28
CA SER A 186 16.29 -6.14 -3.46
C SER A 186 15.26 -7.14 -2.94
N ASN A 187 14.09 -6.66 -2.54
CA ASN A 187 13.00 -7.53 -2.09
C ASN A 187 12.50 -8.45 -3.22
N PHE A 188 12.39 -7.92 -4.45
CA PHE A 188 11.99 -8.72 -5.61
C PHE A 188 13.08 -9.75 -6.00
N LEU A 189 14.35 -9.36 -5.95
CA LEU A 189 15.47 -10.27 -6.19
C LEU A 189 15.55 -11.39 -5.16
N MET A 190 15.35 -11.07 -3.88
CA MET A 190 15.29 -12.07 -2.81
C MET A 190 14.11 -13.05 -2.99
N ASN A 191 12.96 -12.56 -3.46
CA ASN A 191 11.82 -13.42 -3.80
C ASN A 191 12.17 -14.35 -4.98
N ALA A 192 12.74 -13.82 -6.05
CA ALA A 192 13.21 -14.61 -7.19
C ALA A 192 14.22 -15.68 -6.75
N LEU A 193 15.22 -15.28 -5.94
CA LEU A 193 16.20 -16.21 -5.38
C LEU A 193 15.54 -17.30 -4.54
N LYS A 194 14.53 -16.97 -3.73
CA LYS A 194 13.85 -17.89 -2.84
C LYS A 194 13.00 -18.92 -3.57
N PHE A 195 12.27 -18.52 -4.60
CA PHE A 195 11.25 -19.33 -5.27
C PHE A 195 11.72 -19.99 -6.55
N SER A 196 12.91 -19.64 -7.08
CA SER A 196 13.52 -20.30 -8.23
C SER A 196 14.34 -21.53 -7.81
N GLU A 197 14.50 -22.45 -8.74
CA GLU A 197 15.30 -23.68 -8.58
C GLU A 197 16.66 -23.52 -9.27
N SER A 198 17.60 -24.42 -8.94
CA SER A 198 18.91 -24.46 -9.66
C SER A 198 18.71 -24.76 -11.15
N GLY A 199 19.51 -24.12 -11.99
CA GLY A 199 19.46 -24.26 -13.45
C GLY A 199 18.50 -23.27 -14.14
N THR A 200 17.77 -22.44 -13.37
CA THR A 200 16.86 -21.42 -13.90
C THR A 200 17.56 -20.08 -14.13
N THR A 201 16.84 -19.14 -14.79
CA THR A 201 17.29 -17.77 -15.05
C THR A 201 16.39 -16.77 -14.33
N THR A 202 17.01 -15.75 -13.75
CA THR A 202 16.31 -14.55 -13.27
C THR A 202 16.76 -13.37 -14.11
N THR A 203 15.82 -12.58 -14.63
CA THR A 203 16.13 -11.45 -15.52
C THR A 203 15.66 -10.14 -14.89
N LEU A 204 16.56 -9.16 -14.81
CA LEU A 204 16.26 -7.77 -14.51
C LEU A 204 15.94 -7.03 -15.81
N ILE A 205 14.76 -6.40 -15.87
CA ILE A 205 14.24 -5.79 -17.09
C ILE A 205 13.87 -4.34 -16.79
N THR A 206 14.31 -3.41 -17.64
CA THR A 206 13.80 -2.03 -17.64
C THR A 206 13.09 -1.76 -18.96
N THR A 207 11.90 -1.16 -18.90
CA THR A 207 11.12 -0.79 -20.10
C THR A 207 10.50 0.58 -19.93
N LEU A 208 10.44 1.32 -21.04
CA LEU A 208 9.72 2.58 -21.12
C LEU A 208 8.26 2.31 -21.53
N SER A 209 7.29 3.00 -20.91
CA SER A 209 5.89 2.92 -21.35
C SER A 209 5.72 3.48 -22.77
N GLN A 210 4.68 3.03 -23.49
CA GLN A 210 4.42 3.54 -24.84
C GLN A 210 4.21 5.05 -24.89
N GLU A 211 3.63 5.63 -23.87
CA GLU A 211 3.42 7.08 -23.71
C GLU A 211 4.66 7.81 -23.22
N LYS A 212 5.74 7.07 -22.89
CA LYS A 212 7.00 7.60 -22.33
C LYS A 212 6.86 8.41 -21.03
N ASP A 213 5.77 8.21 -20.32
CA ASP A 213 5.50 8.91 -19.05
C ASP A 213 5.93 8.09 -17.83
N TRP A 214 6.17 6.80 -18.03
CA TRP A 214 6.48 5.84 -16.98
C TRP A 214 7.65 4.96 -17.36
N VAL A 215 8.49 4.64 -16.40
CA VAL A 215 9.50 3.60 -16.52
C VAL A 215 9.12 2.44 -15.63
N ARG A 216 9.22 1.23 -16.15
CA ARG A 216 8.96 -0.01 -15.40
C ARG A 216 10.28 -0.74 -15.17
N ILE A 217 10.50 -1.14 -13.93
CA ILE A 217 11.60 -2.00 -13.50
C ILE A 217 10.98 -3.32 -13.06
N SER A 218 11.43 -4.43 -13.64
CA SER A 218 10.88 -5.76 -13.43
C SER A 218 11.95 -6.77 -13.08
N VAL A 219 11.58 -7.73 -12.22
CA VAL A 219 12.34 -8.95 -11.96
C VAL A 219 11.48 -10.11 -12.43
N ARG A 220 11.93 -10.81 -13.49
CA ARG A 220 11.31 -12.02 -14.03
C ARG A 220 12.09 -13.23 -13.55
N ASP A 221 11.42 -14.16 -12.90
CA ASP A 221 11.97 -15.44 -12.49
C ASP A 221 11.33 -16.60 -13.26
N GLU A 222 12.01 -17.76 -13.29
CA GLU A 222 11.50 -19.03 -13.81
C GLU A 222 11.13 -20.00 -12.69
N GLY A 223 10.68 -19.48 -11.55
CA GLY A 223 10.27 -20.24 -10.38
C GLY A 223 8.91 -20.90 -10.51
N MET A 224 8.27 -21.17 -9.38
CA MET A 224 6.97 -21.83 -9.32
C MET A 224 5.79 -20.97 -9.83
N GLY A 225 6.00 -19.67 -10.05
CA GLY A 225 4.97 -18.71 -10.44
C GLY A 225 4.04 -18.31 -9.28
N LEU A 226 3.04 -17.50 -9.63
CA LEU A 226 2.00 -17.05 -8.72
C LEU A 226 0.83 -18.03 -8.86
N ASN A 227 0.51 -18.80 -7.83
CA ASN A 227 -0.73 -19.56 -7.79
C ASN A 227 -1.89 -18.58 -7.86
N MET A 228 -2.97 -18.89 -8.62
CA MET A 228 -4.20 -18.13 -8.90
C MET A 228 -4.65 -17.14 -7.78
N VAL A 229 -3.76 -16.30 -7.33
CA VAL A 229 -3.96 -15.34 -6.26
C VAL A 229 -4.29 -14.00 -6.90
N ASP A 230 -5.26 -13.32 -6.32
CA ASP A 230 -5.46 -11.91 -6.59
C ASP A 230 -4.14 -11.17 -6.33
N THR A 231 -3.55 -10.61 -7.40
CA THR A 231 -2.26 -9.95 -7.35
C THR A 231 -2.23 -8.78 -6.35
N ASP A 232 -3.37 -8.15 -6.07
CA ASP A 232 -3.49 -7.11 -5.06
C ASP A 232 -3.29 -7.65 -3.64
N SER A 233 -3.66 -8.90 -3.39
CA SER A 233 -3.47 -9.54 -2.09
C SER A 233 -2.01 -9.86 -1.78
N LEU A 234 -1.14 -10.04 -2.81
CA LEU A 234 0.30 -10.26 -2.63
C LEU A 234 1.00 -9.08 -1.94
N PHE A 235 0.50 -7.87 -2.19
CA PHE A 235 1.02 -6.64 -1.61
C PHE A 235 0.27 -6.21 -0.35
N SER A 236 -0.65 -7.03 0.15
CA SER A 236 -1.26 -6.80 1.47
C SER A 236 -0.28 -7.21 2.58
N SER A 237 -0.34 -6.50 3.70
CA SER A 237 0.55 -6.77 4.82
C SER A 237 0.38 -8.21 5.33
N PHE A 238 1.52 -8.93 5.49
CA PHE A 238 1.59 -10.30 6.02
C PHE A 238 0.99 -11.41 5.16
N TYR A 239 0.79 -11.15 3.88
CA TYR A 239 0.43 -12.22 2.96
C TYR A 239 1.61 -13.17 2.75
N GLN A 240 1.42 -14.45 3.02
CA GLN A 240 2.47 -15.50 2.93
C GLN A 240 2.06 -16.64 2.00
N GLY A 241 1.26 -16.45 0.98
CA GLY A 241 1.01 -17.38 -0.13
C GLY A 241 0.80 -18.88 0.20
N GLY A 242 0.65 -19.27 1.47
CA GLY A 242 0.41 -20.66 1.90
C GLY A 242 1.61 -21.62 1.74
N HIS A 243 2.80 -21.14 1.44
CA HIS A 243 3.99 -22.00 1.27
C HIS A 243 4.86 -22.03 2.53
N GLU A 244 5.36 -23.23 2.92
CA GLU A 244 6.25 -23.46 4.06
C GLU A 244 7.60 -22.70 3.98
N LYS A 245 7.95 -22.14 2.82
CA LYS A 245 9.17 -21.35 2.63
C LYS A 245 9.04 -19.94 3.19
N GLY A 246 8.84 -19.83 4.51
CA GLY A 246 8.63 -18.63 5.31
C GLY A 246 9.30 -17.33 4.83
N GLY A 247 8.62 -16.22 5.08
CA GLY A 247 9.10 -14.84 4.91
C GLY A 247 8.18 -13.94 5.73
N SER A 248 8.62 -12.75 6.13
CA SER A 248 7.85 -11.87 7.00
C SER A 248 6.49 -11.41 6.45
N GLY A 249 6.25 -11.57 5.13
CA GLY A 249 5.06 -11.01 4.48
C GLY A 249 4.96 -9.48 4.55
N ILE A 250 5.99 -8.82 5.09
CA ILE A 250 6.05 -7.36 5.25
C ILE A 250 6.74 -6.71 4.04
N GLY A 251 7.70 -7.42 3.42
CA GLY A 251 8.55 -6.85 2.38
C GLY A 251 7.79 -6.30 1.17
N LEU A 252 6.82 -7.05 0.63
CA LEU A 252 6.03 -6.61 -0.51
C LEU A 252 5.06 -5.47 -0.17
N SER A 253 4.45 -5.49 1.01
CA SER A 253 3.55 -4.42 1.45
C SER A 253 4.31 -3.12 1.72
N TYR A 254 5.52 -3.21 2.27
CA TYR A 254 6.39 -2.06 2.43
C TYR A 254 6.90 -1.53 1.08
N ALA A 255 7.28 -2.41 0.15
CA ALA A 255 7.61 -2.03 -1.22
C ALA A 255 6.46 -1.25 -1.89
N LYS A 256 5.22 -1.72 -1.75
CA LYS A 256 4.02 -1.01 -2.23
C LYS A 256 3.91 0.39 -1.61
N SER A 257 4.09 0.51 -0.29
CA SER A 257 4.05 1.80 0.39
C SER A 257 5.10 2.76 -0.16
N LEU A 258 6.36 2.33 -0.27
CA LEU A 258 7.46 3.15 -0.80
C LEU A 258 7.18 3.66 -2.22
N ILE A 259 6.75 2.78 -3.12
CA ILE A 259 6.47 3.14 -4.51
C ILE A 259 5.23 4.03 -4.62
N THR A 260 4.20 3.81 -3.79
CA THR A 260 3.03 4.70 -3.72
C THR A 260 3.44 6.13 -3.31
N HIS A 261 4.39 6.27 -2.38
CA HIS A 261 4.92 7.60 -2.01
C HIS A 261 5.72 8.27 -3.14
N HIS A 262 6.38 7.46 -4.02
CA HIS A 262 6.96 7.96 -5.28
C HIS A 262 5.92 8.29 -6.35
N LYS A 263 4.61 8.23 -6.04
CA LYS A 263 3.49 8.33 -6.99
C LYS A 263 3.55 7.24 -8.08
N GLY A 264 4.26 6.16 -7.80
CA GLY A 264 4.45 5.01 -8.66
C GLY A 264 3.41 3.91 -8.46
N ARG A 265 3.60 2.78 -9.14
CA ARG A 265 2.73 1.61 -9.08
C ARG A 265 3.57 0.35 -8.89
N VAL A 266 3.04 -0.64 -8.19
CA VAL A 266 3.65 -1.97 -8.09
C VAL A 266 2.67 -3.02 -8.60
N GLY A 267 3.20 -4.12 -9.10
CA GLY A 267 2.40 -5.24 -9.54
C GLY A 267 3.19 -6.53 -9.64
N ALA A 268 2.47 -7.62 -9.83
CA ALA A 268 3.03 -8.92 -10.12
C ALA A 268 2.14 -9.65 -11.13
N SER A 269 2.73 -10.53 -11.94
CA SER A 269 2.03 -11.38 -12.88
C SER A 269 2.78 -12.69 -13.07
N ASN A 270 2.13 -13.71 -13.61
CA ASN A 270 2.85 -14.89 -14.07
C ASN A 270 3.63 -14.56 -15.33
N ALA A 271 4.85 -15.11 -15.44
CA ALA A 271 5.63 -15.04 -16.65
C ALA A 271 5.00 -15.88 -17.76
N ALA A 272 5.27 -15.55 -19.02
CA ALA A 272 4.85 -16.37 -20.16
C ALA A 272 5.58 -17.73 -20.10
N GLY A 273 4.89 -18.75 -19.61
CA GLY A 273 5.43 -20.09 -19.41
C GLY A 273 5.54 -20.46 -17.93
N LYS A 274 6.71 -20.39 -17.33
CA LYS A 274 6.96 -20.73 -15.92
C LYS A 274 7.54 -19.53 -15.19
N GLY A 275 7.15 -19.31 -13.92
CA GLY A 275 7.69 -18.27 -13.06
C GLY A 275 6.80 -17.05 -12.89
N ALA A 276 7.33 -16.04 -12.23
CA ALA A 276 6.64 -14.79 -11.91
C ALA A 276 7.42 -13.57 -12.41
N ILE A 277 6.69 -12.46 -12.57
CA ILE A 277 7.23 -11.14 -12.83
C ILE A 277 6.75 -10.22 -11.72
N PHE A 278 7.67 -9.68 -10.94
CA PHE A 278 7.40 -8.59 -10.00
C PHE A 278 7.92 -7.30 -10.61
N TYR A 279 7.14 -6.23 -10.55
CA TYR A 279 7.54 -4.96 -11.14
C TYR A 279 7.08 -3.77 -10.31
N PHE A 280 7.77 -2.68 -10.50
CA PHE A 280 7.30 -1.36 -10.09
C PHE A 280 7.51 -0.34 -11.21
N GLU A 281 6.69 0.69 -11.19
CA GLU A 281 6.69 1.77 -12.18
C GLU A 281 6.92 3.10 -11.47
N LEU A 282 7.77 3.92 -12.04
CA LEU A 282 8.05 5.28 -11.59
C LEU A 282 7.64 6.28 -12.67
N PRO A 283 7.04 7.42 -12.30
CA PRO A 283 6.75 8.48 -13.25
C PRO A 283 8.07 9.17 -13.65
N LEU A 284 8.21 9.49 -14.94
CA LEU A 284 9.38 10.22 -15.45
C LEU A 284 9.31 11.73 -15.14
N PHE A 285 8.09 12.24 -14.93
CA PHE A 285 7.85 13.63 -14.56
C PHE A 285 7.26 13.68 -13.16
N THR A 286 7.97 14.31 -12.22
CA THR A 286 7.41 14.64 -10.91
C THR A 286 7.08 16.14 -10.93
N ASP A 287 5.83 16.49 -10.59
CA ASP A 287 5.38 17.89 -10.41
C ASP A 287 6.13 18.63 -9.28
N THR A 288 7.16 18.01 -8.73
CA THR A 288 7.97 18.51 -7.61
C THR A 288 9.06 19.49 -8.06
N CYS A 289 9.13 19.87 -9.34
CA CYS A 289 10.06 20.90 -9.81
C CYS A 289 9.69 22.33 -9.37
N GLY A 290 8.70 22.50 -8.48
CA GLY A 290 8.18 23.79 -8.00
C GLY A 290 8.72 24.29 -6.67
N GLN A 291 9.64 23.59 -5.99
CA GLN A 291 10.25 24.05 -4.73
C GLN A 291 11.75 23.78 -4.67
N LEU A 292 12.50 24.23 -5.67
CA LEU A 292 13.91 24.56 -5.50
C LEU A 292 13.99 26.07 -5.36
N GLU A 293 13.98 26.59 -4.13
CA GLU A 293 14.49 27.93 -3.88
C GLU A 293 15.94 27.98 -4.38
N PRO A 294 16.31 28.98 -5.20
CA PRO A 294 17.69 29.13 -5.59
C PRO A 294 18.51 29.47 -4.33
N ALA A 295 19.50 28.63 -4.04
CA ALA A 295 20.49 28.95 -3.04
C ALA A 295 21.04 30.34 -3.33
N SER A 296 20.78 31.26 -2.40
CA SER A 296 21.35 32.59 -2.39
C SER A 296 22.87 32.49 -2.38
N VAL A 297 23.47 32.80 -3.52
CA VAL A 297 24.91 33.09 -3.60
C VAL A 297 25.10 34.42 -2.89
N GLU A 298 25.44 34.40 -1.60
CA GLU A 298 26.06 35.55 -0.93
C GLU A 298 27.46 35.74 -1.51
N ALA A 299 27.55 36.77 -2.34
CA ALA A 299 28.82 37.29 -2.79
C ALA A 299 29.57 37.86 -1.58
N ALA A 300 30.72 37.25 -1.28
CA ALA A 300 31.73 37.88 -0.43
C ALA A 300 32.35 39.09 -1.18
N THR A 301 32.17 40.23 -0.61
CA THR A 301 33.01 41.42 -0.81
C THR A 301 33.90 41.61 0.43
#